data_70ab065025da9f24a868249907fd91c8
#
_entry.id   70ab065025da9f24a868249907fd91c8
#
_cell.length_a   1.000
_cell.length_b   1.000
_cell.length_c   1.000
_cell.angle_alpha   90.00
_cell.angle_beta   90.00
_cell.angle_gamma   90.00
#
_symmetry.space_group_name_H-M   'P 1'
#
loop_
_entity.id
_entity.type
_entity.pdbx_description
1 polymer ?
#
loop_
_entity_poly.entity_id
_entity_poly.type
_entity_poly.pdbx_seq_one_letter_code
_entity_poly.pdbx_strand_id
1 'polypeptide(L)'
;MTGGAGFIAVDSGGSGMRIVVGDVGRGVLARRESREPVRTGERGIDAGHFMEQLVPMVRAAVAESGIAAPGAVSVGAAGLASLGDGLRAELPGALEREFGIRRVALVADAVTAYVGALGARPGAVVAAGTGLIAIGTDLKRWRRADGWGHLLGDCGGGAWIGRAGLEAAMRAHDGRSDGSPALLGRAEEMFGPVRGLPGKLYPRPDRPAVLASFAPEVAGCADGDPVAAGILRAAARHMADSAAAVCPATGDPQVTVTGGLLNMGAPLVAPLDEELSKRLPQARRVPADGDPLQGSVRIATDLATDRLTLPSDEAMLCVVTEKGD
;
A
#
# COMPACT_ATOMS: atom_id res chain seq x y z
N MET A 1 3.62 38.54 10.39
CA MET A 1 4.05 37.15 10.26
C MET A 1 2.96 36.44 9.48
N THR A 2 3.17 36.22 8.21
CA THR A 2 2.24 35.43 7.36
C THR A 2 2.23 34.02 7.97
N GLY A 3 1.13 33.65 8.61
CA GLY A 3 0.94 32.30 9.12
C GLY A 3 1.17 31.31 7.99
N GLY A 4 2.11 30.38 8.15
CA GLY A 4 2.37 29.34 7.20
C GLY A 4 1.12 28.48 6.99
N ALA A 5 0.98 27.88 5.82
CA ALA A 5 -0.14 27.01 5.51
C ALA A 5 0.03 25.68 6.26
N GLY A 6 -0.73 25.49 7.34
CA GLY A 6 -0.77 24.24 8.11
C GLY A 6 -1.44 23.11 7.32
N PHE A 7 -0.94 21.88 7.49
CA PHE A 7 -1.51 20.69 6.85
C PHE A 7 -1.59 19.50 7.81
N ILE A 8 -2.48 18.57 7.47
CA ILE A 8 -2.55 17.22 8.06
C ILE A 8 -2.34 16.20 6.95
N ALA A 9 -1.56 15.17 7.23
CA ALA A 9 -1.43 14.00 6.36
C ALA A 9 -1.74 12.73 7.15
N VAL A 10 -2.55 11.87 6.56
CA VAL A 10 -3.04 10.62 7.14
C VAL A 10 -2.66 9.47 6.21
N ASP A 11 -2.21 8.38 6.79
CA ASP A 11 -2.00 7.10 6.14
C ASP A 11 -2.68 6.02 6.98
N SER A 12 -3.71 5.39 6.42
CA SER A 12 -4.53 4.39 7.10
C SER A 12 -4.58 3.09 6.30
N GLY A 13 -4.29 1.99 6.97
CA GLY A 13 -4.27 0.66 6.37
C GLY A 13 -4.54 -0.45 7.36
N GLY A 14 -4.30 -1.70 6.94
CA GLY A 14 -4.53 -2.89 7.76
C GLY A 14 -3.66 -2.98 9.02
N SER A 15 -2.61 -2.18 9.15
CA SER A 15 -1.74 -2.09 10.33
C SER A 15 -2.12 -0.97 11.31
N GLY A 16 -3.11 -0.15 10.97
CA GLY A 16 -3.55 1.00 11.77
C GLY A 16 -3.53 2.32 11.02
N MET A 17 -3.42 3.42 11.76
CA MET A 17 -3.46 4.78 11.25
C MET A 17 -2.22 5.55 11.72
N ARG A 18 -1.56 6.25 10.80
CA ARG A 18 -0.46 7.17 11.06
C ARG A 18 -0.85 8.57 10.61
N ILE A 19 -0.58 9.57 11.42
CA ILE A 19 -0.83 10.96 11.07
C ILE A 19 0.39 11.84 11.31
N VAL A 20 0.49 12.90 10.54
CA VAL A 20 1.39 14.02 10.80
C VAL A 20 0.63 15.33 10.68
N VAL A 21 1.03 16.27 11.53
CA VAL A 21 0.64 17.68 11.44
C VAL A 21 1.90 18.47 11.11
N GLY A 22 1.81 19.40 10.18
CA GLY A 22 2.94 20.17 9.73
C GLY A 22 2.55 21.53 9.18
N ASP A 23 3.56 22.29 8.81
CA ASP A 23 3.46 23.59 8.17
C ASP A 23 4.35 23.61 6.95
N VAL A 24 3.90 24.20 5.85
CA VAL A 24 4.62 24.20 4.57
C VAL A 24 6.03 24.79 4.69
N GLY A 25 6.21 25.81 5.53
CA GLY A 25 7.52 26.46 5.74
C GLY A 25 8.39 25.76 6.79
N ARG A 26 7.78 25.04 7.74
CA ARG A 26 8.47 24.41 8.88
C ARG A 26 8.59 22.89 8.77
N GLY A 27 7.90 22.26 7.81
CA GLY A 27 7.87 20.81 7.64
C GLY A 27 6.96 20.11 8.65
N VAL A 28 7.21 18.81 8.90
CA VAL A 28 6.47 17.99 9.87
C VAL A 28 6.81 18.42 11.29
N LEU A 29 5.81 18.72 12.10
CA LEU A 29 5.94 19.25 13.47
C LEU A 29 5.51 18.27 14.55
N ALA A 30 4.49 17.44 14.28
CA ALA A 30 4.03 16.42 15.20
C ALA A 30 3.61 15.15 14.47
N ARG A 31 3.72 13.99 15.15
CA ARG A 31 3.33 12.68 14.63
C ARG A 31 2.52 11.91 15.66
N ARG A 32 1.55 11.11 15.20
CA ARG A 32 0.80 10.15 16.02
C ARG A 32 0.58 8.85 15.24
N GLU A 33 0.46 7.77 15.98
CA GLU A 33 0.23 6.43 15.42
C GLU A 33 -0.78 5.68 16.29
N SER A 34 -1.70 4.97 15.63
CA SER A 34 -2.59 3.98 16.22
C SER A 34 -2.37 2.66 15.52
N ARG A 35 -2.32 1.55 16.26
CA ARG A 35 -2.24 0.20 15.71
C ARG A 35 -3.60 -0.44 15.49
N GLU A 36 -4.67 0.28 15.76
CA GLU A 36 -6.04 -0.18 15.54
C GLU A 36 -6.41 0.05 14.06
N PRO A 37 -6.66 -1.01 13.26
CA PRO A 37 -7.12 -0.87 11.89
C PRO A 37 -8.50 -0.21 11.85
N VAL A 38 -8.75 0.58 10.80
CA VAL A 38 -10.08 1.11 10.56
C VAL A 38 -11.02 -0.03 10.16
N ARG A 39 -12.25 -0.01 10.70
CA ARG A 39 -13.28 -1.02 10.43
C ARG A 39 -13.85 -0.85 9.03
N THR A 40 -14.20 -1.98 8.44
CA THR A 40 -14.98 -2.04 7.20
C THR A 40 -16.30 -2.75 7.47
N GLY A 41 -17.38 -2.28 6.85
CA GLY A 41 -18.71 -2.85 6.96
C GLY A 41 -19.37 -3.02 5.58
N GLU A 42 -20.68 -3.21 5.54
CA GLU A 42 -21.45 -3.39 4.30
C GLU A 42 -21.34 -2.18 3.35
N ARG A 43 -21.15 -0.97 3.89
CA ARG A 43 -20.97 0.27 3.12
C ARG A 43 -19.50 0.63 2.87
N GLY A 44 -18.59 -0.32 3.03
CA GLY A 44 -17.15 -0.11 2.87
C GLY A 44 -16.47 0.39 4.14
N ILE A 45 -15.54 1.34 4.02
CA ILE A 45 -14.79 1.90 5.15
C ILE A 45 -15.76 2.66 6.06
N ASP A 46 -15.77 2.32 7.37
CA ASP A 46 -16.60 2.96 8.39
C ASP A 46 -16.06 4.37 8.71
N ALA A 47 -16.73 5.39 8.18
CA ALA A 47 -16.35 6.79 8.35
C ALA A 47 -16.47 7.25 9.82
N GLY A 48 -17.45 6.75 10.58
CA GLY A 48 -17.62 7.05 12.00
C GLY A 48 -16.41 6.56 12.80
N HIS A 49 -16.08 5.27 12.66
CA HIS A 49 -14.92 4.69 13.33
C HIS A 49 -13.59 5.35 12.88
N PHE A 50 -13.49 5.72 11.60
CA PHE A 50 -12.34 6.48 11.10
C PHE A 50 -12.18 7.81 11.86
N MET A 51 -13.27 8.57 12.02
CA MET A 51 -13.26 9.85 12.75
C MET A 51 -13.03 9.67 14.25
N GLU A 52 -13.58 8.63 14.87
CA GLU A 52 -13.33 8.30 16.29
C GLU A 52 -11.84 8.12 16.59
N GLN A 53 -11.08 7.52 15.66
CA GLN A 53 -9.63 7.41 15.79
C GLN A 53 -8.91 8.71 15.41
N LEU A 54 -9.29 9.34 14.30
CA LEU A 54 -8.59 10.48 13.72
C LEU A 54 -8.66 11.72 14.64
N VAL A 55 -9.85 12.05 15.16
CA VAL A 55 -10.07 13.30 15.91
C VAL A 55 -9.14 13.45 17.12
N PRO A 56 -9.05 12.48 18.05
CA PRO A 56 -8.15 12.62 19.19
C PRO A 56 -6.68 12.71 18.79
N MET A 57 -6.27 11.97 17.76
CA MET A 57 -4.89 12.00 17.26
C MET A 57 -4.54 13.37 16.67
N VAL A 58 -5.43 13.94 15.85
CA VAL A 58 -5.23 15.27 15.25
C VAL A 58 -5.23 16.35 16.33
N ARG A 59 -6.18 16.35 17.27
CA ARG A 59 -6.21 17.33 18.37
C ARG A 59 -4.92 17.32 19.18
N ALA A 60 -4.42 16.14 19.54
CA ALA A 60 -3.16 16.00 20.27
C ALA A 60 -1.95 16.47 19.44
N ALA A 61 -1.90 16.18 18.15
CA ALA A 61 -0.80 16.60 17.28
C ALA A 61 -0.84 18.11 16.99
N VAL A 62 -2.02 18.70 16.81
CA VAL A 62 -2.19 20.16 16.64
C VAL A 62 -1.76 20.91 17.90
N ALA A 63 -2.17 20.45 19.09
CA ALA A 63 -1.77 21.06 20.36
C ALA A 63 -0.25 21.05 20.55
N GLU A 64 0.43 19.96 20.17
CA GLU A 64 1.90 19.85 20.23
C GLU A 64 2.60 20.71 19.18
N SER A 65 2.05 20.80 17.98
CA SER A 65 2.68 21.49 16.85
C SER A 65 2.70 23.02 16.98
N GLY A 66 1.80 23.59 17.80
CA GLY A 66 1.59 25.02 17.91
C GLY A 66 1.01 25.67 16.64
N ILE A 67 0.41 24.89 15.74
CA ILE A 67 -0.30 25.41 14.56
C ILE A 67 -1.70 25.87 15.00
N ALA A 68 -2.10 27.07 14.60
CA ALA A 68 -3.39 27.62 14.98
C ALA A 68 -4.57 26.86 14.32
N ALA A 69 -4.47 26.59 13.01
CA ALA A 69 -5.44 25.79 12.26
C ALA A 69 -4.77 25.18 11.01
N PRO A 70 -4.90 23.85 10.79
CA PRO A 70 -4.53 23.24 9.51
C PRO A 70 -5.52 23.65 8.41
N GLY A 71 -5.01 24.09 7.25
CA GLY A 71 -5.86 24.54 6.13
C GLY A 71 -6.18 23.43 5.11
N ALA A 72 -5.42 22.35 5.12
CA ALA A 72 -5.57 21.23 4.18
C ALA A 72 -5.30 19.88 4.83
N VAL A 73 -5.95 18.84 4.32
CA VAL A 73 -5.69 17.46 4.73
C VAL A 73 -5.61 16.53 3.54
N SER A 74 -4.66 15.61 3.57
CA SER A 74 -4.60 14.44 2.70
C SER A 74 -4.87 13.18 3.51
N VAL A 75 -5.82 12.38 3.10
CA VAL A 75 -6.20 11.12 3.75
C VAL A 75 -5.94 9.97 2.79
N GLY A 76 -4.84 9.26 2.98
CA GLY A 76 -4.54 7.99 2.34
C GLY A 76 -5.24 6.85 3.07
N ALA A 77 -6.07 6.07 2.39
CA ALA A 77 -6.79 4.97 3.01
C ALA A 77 -6.77 3.71 2.15
N ALA A 78 -6.37 2.59 2.78
CA ALA A 78 -6.44 1.27 2.16
C ALA A 78 -7.88 0.91 1.82
N GLY A 79 -8.09 0.45 0.59
CA GLY A 79 -9.42 0.09 0.11
C GLY A 79 -10.28 1.27 -0.36
N LEU A 80 -9.80 2.51 -0.30
CA LEU A 80 -10.58 3.68 -0.72
C LEU A 80 -11.09 3.57 -2.16
N ALA A 81 -10.28 2.99 -3.07
CA ALA A 81 -10.66 2.84 -4.47
C ALA A 81 -11.89 1.96 -4.72
N SER A 82 -12.16 0.99 -3.86
CA SER A 82 -13.24 0.01 -4.03
C SER A 82 -14.30 0.03 -2.91
N LEU A 83 -13.96 0.57 -1.74
CA LEU A 83 -14.77 0.56 -0.53
C LEU A 83 -14.91 1.96 0.08
N GLY A 84 -14.59 3.01 -0.68
CA GLY A 84 -14.46 4.37 -0.17
C GLY A 84 -15.70 5.25 -0.25
N ASP A 85 -16.83 4.79 -0.78
CA ASP A 85 -17.99 5.64 -1.05
C ASP A 85 -18.54 6.31 0.23
N GLY A 86 -18.68 5.55 1.31
CA GLY A 86 -19.10 6.08 2.61
C GLY A 86 -18.12 7.13 3.14
N LEU A 87 -16.82 6.84 3.05
CA LEU A 87 -15.78 7.76 3.52
C LEU A 87 -15.75 9.06 2.68
N ARG A 88 -15.90 8.95 1.35
CA ARG A 88 -15.98 10.14 0.46
C ARG A 88 -17.19 11.02 0.77
N ALA A 89 -18.32 10.40 1.08
CA ALA A 89 -19.55 11.14 1.37
C ALA A 89 -19.52 11.86 2.74
N GLU A 90 -18.90 11.25 3.74
CA GLU A 90 -19.03 11.70 5.14
C GLU A 90 -17.79 12.47 5.66
N LEU A 91 -16.58 12.07 5.24
CA LEU A 91 -15.35 12.57 5.83
C LEU A 91 -15.10 14.07 5.59
N PRO A 92 -15.31 14.64 4.38
CA PRO A 92 -15.07 16.08 4.16
C PRO A 92 -15.89 16.96 5.11
N GLY A 93 -17.21 16.73 5.20
CA GLY A 93 -18.08 17.46 6.10
C GLY A 93 -17.75 17.24 7.59
N ALA A 94 -17.26 16.06 7.97
CA ALA A 94 -16.81 15.81 9.33
C ALA A 94 -15.53 16.59 9.66
N LEU A 95 -14.57 16.66 8.75
CA LEU A 95 -13.33 17.43 8.92
C LEU A 95 -13.59 18.94 8.97
N GLU A 96 -14.56 19.43 8.20
CA GLU A 96 -14.97 20.83 8.28
C GLU A 96 -15.58 21.15 9.65
N ARG A 97 -16.52 20.33 10.12
CA ARG A 97 -17.18 20.55 11.44
C ARG A 97 -16.19 20.47 12.61
N GLU A 98 -15.24 19.52 12.58
CA GLU A 98 -14.32 19.26 13.70
C GLU A 98 -13.12 20.20 13.73
N PHE A 99 -12.61 20.60 12.55
CA PHE A 99 -11.35 21.31 12.42
C PHE A 99 -11.41 22.56 11.54
N GLY A 100 -12.54 22.85 10.89
CA GLY A 100 -12.68 23.95 9.94
C GLY A 100 -11.92 23.72 8.62
N ILE A 101 -11.56 22.46 8.32
CA ILE A 101 -10.77 22.12 7.14
C ILE A 101 -11.71 21.95 5.95
N ARG A 102 -11.50 22.76 4.90
CA ARG A 102 -12.31 22.76 3.66
C ARG A 102 -11.55 22.20 2.44
N ARG A 103 -10.26 21.95 2.57
CA ARG A 103 -9.41 21.42 1.49
C ARG A 103 -9.03 19.99 1.85
N VAL A 104 -9.69 19.02 1.24
CA VAL A 104 -9.55 17.60 1.56
C VAL A 104 -9.15 16.84 0.30
N ALA A 105 -8.04 16.11 0.35
CA ALA A 105 -7.69 15.11 -0.64
C ALA A 105 -7.94 13.70 -0.05
N LEU A 106 -8.87 12.96 -0.65
CA LEU A 106 -9.11 11.55 -0.35
C LEU A 106 -8.35 10.71 -1.37
N VAL A 107 -7.46 9.88 -0.90
CA VAL A 107 -6.41 9.27 -1.71
C VAL A 107 -6.37 7.76 -1.47
N ALA A 108 -6.41 6.95 -2.52
CA ALA A 108 -6.14 5.53 -2.39
C ALA A 108 -4.70 5.31 -1.85
N ASP A 109 -4.52 4.35 -0.97
CA ASP A 109 -3.22 3.98 -0.38
C ASP A 109 -2.13 3.71 -1.43
N ALA A 110 -2.51 3.12 -2.56
CA ALA A 110 -1.61 2.92 -3.69
C ALA A 110 -1.10 4.25 -4.29
N VAL A 111 -1.94 5.31 -4.31
CA VAL A 111 -1.52 6.65 -4.79
C VAL A 111 -0.60 7.31 -3.78
N THR A 112 -0.87 7.22 -2.47
CA THR A 112 0.07 7.73 -1.47
C THR A 112 1.40 6.97 -1.51
N ALA A 113 1.38 5.66 -1.73
CA ALA A 113 2.58 4.87 -1.96
C ALA A 113 3.34 5.33 -3.21
N TYR A 114 2.63 5.61 -4.30
CA TYR A 114 3.22 6.16 -5.54
C TYR A 114 3.90 7.50 -5.28
N VAL A 115 3.17 8.44 -4.68
CA VAL A 115 3.69 9.80 -4.43
C VAL A 115 4.82 9.79 -3.42
N GLY A 116 4.77 8.91 -2.43
CA GLY A 116 5.88 8.67 -1.51
C GLY A 116 7.13 8.20 -2.23
N ALA A 117 6.98 7.25 -3.12
CA ALA A 117 8.08 6.60 -3.83
C ALA A 117 8.65 7.43 -4.99
N LEU A 118 7.80 8.08 -5.79
CA LEU A 118 8.20 8.78 -7.02
C LEU A 118 7.85 10.28 -7.06
N GLY A 119 7.06 10.80 -6.12
CA GLY A 119 6.54 12.17 -6.22
C GLY A 119 5.59 12.33 -7.41
N ALA A 120 5.56 13.54 -7.98
CA ALA A 120 4.79 13.86 -9.18
C ALA A 120 5.64 13.66 -10.46
N ARG A 121 6.16 12.46 -10.67
CA ARG A 121 6.93 12.05 -11.87
C ARG A 121 6.19 10.94 -12.60
N PRO A 122 6.25 10.86 -13.95
CA PRO A 122 5.63 9.75 -14.68
C PRO A 122 6.33 8.43 -14.36
N GLY A 123 5.56 7.34 -14.25
CA GLY A 123 6.16 6.04 -13.93
C GLY A 123 5.20 5.00 -13.41
N ALA A 124 5.76 3.99 -12.75
CA ALA A 124 5.05 2.89 -12.11
C ALA A 124 5.63 2.55 -10.74
N VAL A 125 4.78 2.26 -9.78
CA VAL A 125 5.13 1.75 -8.46
C VAL A 125 4.41 0.42 -8.23
N VAL A 126 5.16 -0.59 -7.83
CA VAL A 126 4.61 -1.86 -7.33
C VAL A 126 4.71 -1.86 -5.81
N ALA A 127 3.57 -1.88 -5.13
CA ALA A 127 3.52 -2.06 -3.68
C ALA A 127 3.35 -3.56 -3.38
N ALA A 128 4.41 -4.19 -2.87
CA ALA A 128 4.51 -5.62 -2.63
C ALA A 128 4.64 -5.93 -1.14
N GLY A 129 3.52 -6.27 -0.52
CA GLY A 129 3.38 -6.61 0.89
C GLY A 129 2.65 -7.94 1.06
N THR A 130 1.69 -8.01 2.00
CA THR A 130 0.77 -9.15 2.11
C THR A 130 0.05 -9.41 0.79
N GLY A 131 -0.49 -8.35 0.17
CA GLY A 131 -1.00 -8.35 -1.21
C GLY A 131 0.00 -7.74 -2.19
N LEU A 132 -0.49 -7.45 -3.39
CA LEU A 132 0.26 -6.77 -4.45
C LEU A 132 -0.65 -5.88 -5.26
N ILE A 133 -0.19 -4.66 -5.51
CA ILE A 133 -0.83 -3.73 -6.43
C ILE A 133 0.23 -2.96 -7.20
N ALA A 134 0.00 -2.74 -8.48
CA ALA A 134 0.77 -1.80 -9.27
C ALA A 134 -0.07 -0.59 -9.63
N ILE A 135 0.54 0.59 -9.54
CA ILE A 135 -0.07 1.86 -9.92
C ILE A 135 0.91 2.66 -10.76
N GLY A 136 0.40 3.35 -11.76
CA GLY A 136 1.20 4.18 -12.64
C GLY A 136 0.44 5.41 -13.12
N THR A 137 1.18 6.41 -13.57
CA THR A 137 0.62 7.61 -14.17
C THR A 137 1.57 8.21 -15.20
N ASP A 138 0.98 8.80 -16.24
CA ASP A 138 1.61 9.72 -17.19
C ASP A 138 1.38 11.20 -16.79
N LEU A 139 0.94 11.43 -15.53
CA LEU A 139 0.50 12.71 -14.96
C LEU A 139 -0.79 13.27 -15.57
N LYS A 140 -1.46 12.52 -16.45
CA LYS A 140 -2.78 12.87 -16.99
C LYS A 140 -3.87 11.97 -16.44
N ARG A 141 -3.54 10.72 -16.14
CA ARG A 141 -4.48 9.73 -15.59
C ARG A 141 -3.74 8.68 -14.76
N TRP A 142 -4.46 8.10 -13.82
CA TRP A 142 -4.01 6.93 -13.08
C TRP A 142 -4.30 5.64 -13.85
N ARG A 143 -3.43 4.66 -13.67
CA ARG A 143 -3.62 3.27 -14.11
C ARG A 143 -3.33 2.36 -12.94
N ARG A 144 -4.16 1.35 -12.79
CA ARG A 144 -3.99 0.30 -11.76
C ARG A 144 -3.92 -1.05 -12.43
N ALA A 145 -3.05 -1.95 -11.93
CA ALA A 145 -3.03 -3.37 -12.25
C ALA A 145 -2.92 -4.17 -10.96
N ASP A 146 -3.63 -5.29 -10.91
CA ASP A 146 -3.77 -6.15 -9.74
C ASP A 146 -4.39 -5.43 -8.51
N GLY A 147 -4.12 -5.89 -7.28
CA GLY A 147 -4.78 -5.38 -6.08
C GLY A 147 -6.23 -5.85 -5.93
N TRP A 148 -6.56 -7.04 -6.45
CA TRP A 148 -7.90 -7.63 -6.40
C TRP A 148 -8.13 -8.50 -5.16
N GLY A 149 -7.15 -8.54 -4.25
CA GLY A 149 -7.15 -9.38 -3.07
C GLY A 149 -6.66 -10.81 -3.36
N HIS A 150 -6.30 -11.52 -2.30
CA HIS A 150 -5.62 -12.82 -2.34
C HIS A 150 -6.40 -13.96 -3.02
N LEU A 151 -7.71 -13.78 -3.26
CA LEU A 151 -8.54 -14.78 -3.94
C LEU A 151 -8.60 -14.57 -5.45
N LEU A 152 -8.59 -13.32 -5.91
CA LEU A 152 -8.82 -12.96 -7.32
C LEU A 152 -7.58 -12.35 -7.98
N GLY A 153 -6.55 -12.03 -7.20
CA GLY A 153 -5.36 -11.35 -7.68
C GLY A 153 -4.24 -11.37 -6.65
N ASP A 154 -3.60 -10.21 -6.46
CA ASP A 154 -2.42 -10.02 -5.63
C ASP A 154 -1.27 -10.97 -6.04
N CYS A 155 -1.19 -11.26 -7.34
CA CYS A 155 -0.28 -12.25 -7.88
C CYS A 155 1.18 -11.82 -7.71
N GLY A 156 1.95 -12.65 -7.00
CA GLY A 156 3.32 -12.31 -6.59
C GLY A 156 3.42 -11.61 -5.24
N GLY A 157 2.29 -11.25 -4.59
CA GLY A 157 2.26 -10.76 -3.22
C GLY A 157 2.61 -11.84 -2.19
N GLY A 158 2.80 -11.43 -0.93
CA GLY A 158 3.21 -12.34 0.15
C GLY A 158 2.24 -13.49 0.36
N ALA A 159 0.93 -13.21 0.33
CA ALA A 159 -0.10 -14.24 0.45
C ALA A 159 -0.07 -15.22 -0.72
N TRP A 160 0.21 -14.74 -1.94
CA TRP A 160 0.34 -15.57 -3.12
C TRP A 160 1.58 -16.49 -3.02
N ILE A 161 2.74 -15.92 -2.65
CA ILE A 161 4.01 -16.68 -2.46
C ILE A 161 3.83 -17.73 -1.37
N GLY A 162 3.30 -17.33 -0.21
CA GLY A 162 3.12 -18.23 0.92
C GLY A 162 2.10 -19.34 0.63
N ARG A 163 1.01 -19.03 -0.09
CA ARG A 163 0.05 -20.04 -0.54
C ARG A 163 0.70 -21.04 -1.49
N ALA A 164 1.48 -20.56 -2.47
CA ALA A 164 2.19 -21.44 -3.41
C ALA A 164 3.21 -22.35 -2.70
N GLY A 165 3.92 -21.80 -1.70
CA GLY A 165 4.83 -22.57 -0.86
C GLY A 165 4.12 -23.64 -0.02
N LEU A 166 3.00 -23.31 0.61
CA LEU A 166 2.18 -24.27 1.35
C LEU A 166 1.56 -25.33 0.43
N GLU A 167 1.15 -24.96 -0.78
CA GLU A 167 0.70 -25.95 -1.79
C GLU A 167 1.81 -26.93 -2.14
N ALA A 168 3.03 -26.45 -2.35
CA ALA A 168 4.19 -27.31 -2.61
C ALA A 168 4.52 -28.23 -1.41
N ALA A 169 4.36 -27.75 -0.18
CA ALA A 169 4.47 -28.54 1.04
C ALA A 169 3.42 -29.67 1.08
N MET A 170 2.14 -29.35 0.77
CA MET A 170 1.07 -30.35 0.71
C MET A 170 1.32 -31.39 -0.38
N ARG A 171 1.83 -30.98 -1.56
CA ARG A 171 2.21 -31.91 -2.63
C ARG A 171 3.30 -32.90 -2.17
N ALA A 172 4.30 -32.43 -1.42
CA ALA A 172 5.32 -33.30 -0.84
C ALA A 172 4.73 -34.28 0.19
N HIS A 173 3.84 -33.80 1.05
CA HIS A 173 3.13 -34.66 2.02
C HIS A 173 2.32 -35.77 1.35
N ASP A 174 1.67 -35.47 0.24
CA ASP A 174 0.85 -36.42 -0.53
C ASP A 174 1.68 -37.33 -1.42
N GLY A 175 3.01 -37.12 -1.53
CA GLY A 175 3.87 -37.87 -2.47
C GLY A 175 3.66 -37.49 -3.95
N ARG A 176 3.13 -36.29 -4.23
CA ARG A 176 2.85 -35.79 -5.59
C ARG A 176 4.11 -35.14 -6.17
N SER A 177 4.21 -35.13 -7.53
CA SER A 177 5.25 -34.39 -8.25
C SER A 177 5.19 -32.89 -7.93
N ASP A 178 6.32 -32.21 -8.09
CA ASP A 178 6.47 -30.79 -7.83
C ASP A 178 6.19 -30.39 -6.37
N GLY A 179 6.29 -31.34 -5.43
CA GLY A 179 6.30 -31.09 -4.00
C GLY A 179 7.69 -30.68 -3.52
N SER A 180 7.75 -29.95 -2.40
CA SER A 180 8.98 -29.55 -1.75
C SER A 180 9.04 -30.12 -0.33
N PRO A 181 9.90 -31.12 -0.08
CA PRO A 181 10.15 -31.61 1.28
C PRO A 181 10.74 -30.53 2.22
N ALA A 182 11.54 -29.61 1.70
CA ALA A 182 12.09 -28.51 2.48
C ALA A 182 10.96 -27.57 2.97
N LEU A 183 10.04 -27.17 2.07
CA LEU A 183 8.88 -26.36 2.46
C LEU A 183 7.91 -27.12 3.36
N LEU A 184 7.79 -28.46 3.21
CA LEU A 184 7.00 -29.27 4.13
C LEU A 184 7.56 -29.19 5.56
N GLY A 185 8.87 -29.35 5.75
CA GLY A 185 9.52 -29.21 7.04
C GLY A 185 9.27 -27.84 7.66
N ARG A 186 9.42 -26.75 6.86
CA ARG A 186 9.16 -25.39 7.35
C ARG A 186 7.69 -25.16 7.70
N ALA A 187 6.75 -25.72 6.93
CA ALA A 187 5.33 -25.62 7.24
C ALA A 187 4.97 -26.33 8.55
N GLU A 188 5.57 -27.50 8.81
CA GLU A 188 5.37 -28.24 10.06
C GLU A 188 6.02 -27.54 11.25
N GLU A 189 7.19 -26.95 11.10
CA GLU A 189 7.83 -26.13 12.12
C GLU A 189 6.96 -24.92 12.51
N MET A 190 6.39 -24.24 11.53
CA MET A 190 5.66 -23.00 11.75
C MET A 190 4.21 -23.22 12.20
N PHE A 191 3.53 -24.22 11.63
CA PHE A 191 2.09 -24.43 11.82
C PHE A 191 1.75 -25.73 12.53
N GLY A 192 2.73 -26.60 12.79
CA GLY A 192 2.55 -27.96 13.28
C GLY A 192 2.10 -28.91 12.16
N PRO A 193 1.68 -30.15 12.47
CA PRO A 193 1.34 -31.16 11.47
C PRO A 193 0.41 -30.65 10.40
N VAL A 194 0.81 -30.79 9.12
CA VAL A 194 0.12 -30.18 7.96
C VAL A 194 -1.31 -30.68 7.77
N ARG A 195 -1.63 -31.88 8.24
CA ARG A 195 -3.02 -32.40 8.24
C ARG A 195 -4.02 -31.51 8.99
N GLY A 196 -3.53 -30.76 10.00
CA GLY A 196 -4.33 -29.80 10.76
C GLY A 196 -4.42 -28.41 10.12
N LEU A 197 -3.64 -28.12 9.10
CA LEU A 197 -3.52 -26.77 8.51
C LEU A 197 -4.85 -26.24 7.95
N PRO A 198 -5.70 -27.03 7.24
CA PRO A 198 -7.00 -26.54 6.78
C PRO A 198 -7.87 -26.03 7.94
N GLY A 199 -7.97 -26.78 9.04
CA GLY A 199 -8.75 -26.37 10.21
C GLY A 199 -8.22 -25.11 10.89
N LYS A 200 -6.93 -24.82 10.76
CA LYS A 200 -6.29 -23.61 11.30
C LYS A 200 -6.45 -22.40 10.37
N LEU A 201 -6.55 -22.61 9.05
CA LEU A 201 -6.54 -21.55 8.05
C LEU A 201 -7.95 -21.10 7.63
N TYR A 202 -8.85 -22.05 7.32
CA TYR A 202 -10.16 -21.73 6.74
C TYR A 202 -11.06 -20.86 7.63
N PRO A 203 -11.10 -21.02 8.96
CA PRO A 203 -11.95 -20.17 9.81
C PRO A 203 -11.42 -18.74 10.02
N ARG A 204 -10.15 -18.46 9.64
CA ARG A 204 -9.51 -17.17 9.97
C ARG A 204 -9.97 -16.04 9.05
N PRO A 205 -10.31 -14.85 9.59
CA PRO A 205 -10.54 -13.65 8.79
C PRO A 205 -9.23 -13.05 8.24
N ASP A 206 -8.09 -13.26 8.92
CA ASP A 206 -6.77 -12.76 8.58
C ASP A 206 -5.93 -13.73 7.74
N ARG A 207 -6.59 -14.64 7.01
CA ARG A 207 -5.94 -15.63 6.13
C ARG A 207 -4.83 -15.06 5.25
N PRO A 208 -5.00 -13.90 4.59
CA PRO A 208 -3.95 -13.35 3.75
C PRO A 208 -2.65 -13.07 4.54
N ALA A 209 -2.76 -12.55 5.75
CA ALA A 209 -1.61 -12.29 6.61
C ALA A 209 -0.91 -13.59 7.04
N VAL A 210 -1.69 -14.61 7.38
CA VAL A 210 -1.14 -15.94 7.74
C VAL A 210 -0.46 -16.59 6.54
N LEU A 211 -1.05 -16.53 5.35
CA LEU A 211 -0.40 -17.01 4.13
C LEU A 211 0.92 -16.26 3.87
N ALA A 212 0.88 -14.93 3.95
CA ALA A 212 2.04 -14.08 3.72
C ALA A 212 3.19 -14.35 4.73
N SER A 213 2.87 -14.76 5.96
CA SER A 213 3.89 -15.09 6.95
C SER A 213 4.77 -16.29 6.54
N PHE A 214 4.32 -17.12 5.60
CA PHE A 214 5.11 -18.24 5.09
C PHE A 214 6.02 -17.82 3.90
N ALA A 215 5.85 -16.64 3.31
CA ALA A 215 6.66 -16.20 2.18
C ALA A 215 8.18 -16.13 2.49
N PRO A 216 8.63 -15.67 3.67
CA PRO A 216 10.04 -15.71 4.03
C PRO A 216 10.62 -17.13 4.05
N GLU A 217 9.85 -18.15 4.43
CA GLU A 217 10.29 -19.54 4.44
C GLU A 217 10.53 -20.06 3.00
N VAL A 218 9.69 -19.62 2.05
CA VAL A 218 9.91 -19.91 0.63
C VAL A 218 11.24 -19.31 0.16
N ALA A 219 11.53 -18.05 0.55
CA ALA A 219 12.81 -17.44 0.21
C ALA A 219 13.99 -18.13 0.87
N GLY A 220 13.85 -18.55 2.13
CA GLY A 220 14.90 -19.29 2.86
C GLY A 220 15.23 -20.66 2.30
N CYS A 221 14.32 -21.29 1.55
CA CYS A 221 14.54 -22.58 0.88
C CYS A 221 15.07 -22.44 -0.56
N ALA A 222 15.05 -21.25 -1.15
CA ALA A 222 15.25 -21.07 -2.59
C ALA A 222 16.63 -21.53 -3.12
N ASP A 223 17.68 -21.40 -2.33
CA ASP A 223 19.04 -21.76 -2.76
C ASP A 223 19.22 -23.28 -2.96
N GLY A 224 18.50 -24.09 -2.19
CA GLY A 224 18.60 -25.56 -2.24
C GLY A 224 17.39 -26.27 -2.83
N ASP A 225 16.32 -25.53 -3.14
CA ASP A 225 15.04 -26.08 -3.57
C ASP A 225 14.55 -25.41 -4.89
N PRO A 226 14.57 -26.14 -6.01
CA PRO A 226 14.14 -25.62 -7.30
C PRO A 226 12.65 -25.23 -7.34
N VAL A 227 11.80 -25.85 -6.49
CA VAL A 227 10.38 -25.53 -6.38
C VAL A 227 10.22 -24.16 -5.69
N ALA A 228 10.89 -23.95 -4.57
CA ALA A 228 10.87 -22.66 -3.88
C ALA A 228 11.43 -21.53 -4.77
N ALA A 229 12.57 -21.77 -5.44
CA ALA A 229 13.12 -20.82 -6.41
C ALA A 229 12.16 -20.56 -7.58
N GLY A 230 11.45 -21.59 -8.06
CA GLY A 230 10.42 -21.48 -9.09
C GLY A 230 9.26 -20.57 -8.69
N ILE A 231 8.80 -20.68 -7.45
CA ILE A 231 7.74 -19.83 -6.89
C ILE A 231 8.16 -18.36 -6.89
N LEU A 232 9.39 -18.04 -6.45
CA LEU A 232 9.90 -16.68 -6.41
C LEU A 232 10.11 -16.08 -7.81
N ARG A 233 10.60 -16.88 -8.76
CA ARG A 233 10.67 -16.44 -10.17
C ARG A 233 9.29 -16.18 -10.76
N ALA A 234 8.27 -16.97 -10.41
CA ALA A 234 6.91 -16.71 -10.83
C ALA A 234 6.35 -15.44 -10.21
N ALA A 235 6.61 -15.20 -8.92
CA ALA A 235 6.23 -13.97 -8.22
C ALA A 235 6.87 -12.74 -8.90
N ALA A 236 8.16 -12.79 -9.19
CA ALA A 236 8.88 -11.74 -9.90
C ALA A 236 8.26 -11.40 -11.26
N ARG A 237 7.86 -12.44 -12.04
CA ARG A 237 7.16 -12.25 -13.31
C ARG A 237 5.82 -11.53 -13.14
N HIS A 238 5.01 -11.94 -12.15
CA HIS A 238 3.73 -11.29 -11.88
C HIS A 238 3.90 -9.82 -11.48
N MET A 239 4.87 -9.52 -10.62
CA MET A 239 5.20 -8.14 -10.24
C MET A 239 5.58 -7.29 -11.45
N ALA A 240 6.45 -7.83 -12.32
CA ALA A 240 6.91 -7.13 -13.50
C ALA A 240 5.82 -6.98 -14.57
N ASP A 241 4.91 -7.96 -14.71
CA ASP A 241 3.73 -7.86 -15.59
C ASP A 241 2.79 -6.76 -15.12
N SER A 242 2.52 -6.69 -13.81
CA SER A 242 1.68 -5.64 -13.23
C SER A 242 2.31 -4.26 -13.39
N ALA A 243 3.63 -4.14 -13.19
CA ALA A 243 4.36 -2.89 -13.46
C ALA A 243 4.26 -2.46 -14.93
N ALA A 244 4.43 -3.39 -15.86
CA ALA A 244 4.36 -3.12 -17.29
C ALA A 244 2.97 -2.66 -17.74
N ALA A 245 1.91 -3.21 -17.15
CA ALA A 245 0.53 -2.84 -17.46
C ALA A 245 0.20 -1.37 -17.12
N VAL A 246 0.88 -0.77 -16.15
CA VAL A 246 0.61 0.59 -15.67
C VAL A 246 1.68 1.60 -16.04
N CYS A 247 2.89 1.16 -16.40
CA CYS A 247 4.00 2.04 -16.71
C CYS A 247 3.74 2.79 -18.03
N PRO A 248 3.95 4.12 -18.08
CA PRO A 248 3.88 4.87 -19.34
C PRO A 248 4.91 4.36 -20.36
N ALA A 249 4.51 4.35 -21.64
CA ALA A 249 5.39 3.93 -22.74
C ALA A 249 6.42 5.00 -23.13
N THR A 250 6.17 6.27 -22.78
CA THR A 250 6.96 7.44 -23.18
C THR A 250 7.14 8.39 -22.00
N GLY A 251 8.02 9.39 -22.13
CA GLY A 251 8.20 10.43 -21.11
C GLY A 251 9.24 10.08 -20.04
N ASP A 252 10.21 9.22 -20.35
CA ASP A 252 11.28 8.78 -19.43
C ASP A 252 10.71 8.28 -18.08
N PRO A 253 9.82 7.27 -18.11
CA PRO A 253 9.14 6.82 -16.91
C PRO A 253 10.11 6.19 -15.92
N GLN A 254 9.80 6.33 -14.63
CA GLN A 254 10.52 5.67 -13.55
C GLN A 254 9.73 4.47 -13.05
N VAL A 255 10.43 3.41 -12.66
CA VAL A 255 9.81 2.24 -12.02
C VAL A 255 10.49 1.95 -10.69
N THR A 256 9.67 1.70 -9.68
CA THR A 256 10.15 1.25 -8.37
C THR A 256 9.23 0.20 -7.78
N VAL A 257 9.77 -0.58 -6.87
CA VAL A 257 9.02 -1.55 -6.05
C VAL A 257 9.20 -1.17 -4.59
N THR A 258 8.11 -1.21 -3.84
CA THR A 258 8.11 -0.92 -2.40
C THR A 258 7.43 -2.05 -1.63
N GLY A 259 7.60 -2.03 -0.31
CA GLY A 259 6.93 -2.98 0.59
C GLY A 259 7.85 -4.05 1.17
N GLY A 260 7.30 -4.76 2.16
CA GLY A 260 8.06 -5.68 3.00
C GLY A 260 8.63 -6.89 2.28
N LEU A 261 8.11 -7.26 1.10
CA LEU A 261 8.61 -8.41 0.35
C LEU A 261 10.05 -8.22 -0.14
N LEU A 262 10.51 -7.00 -0.33
CA LEU A 262 11.91 -6.73 -0.71
C LEU A 262 12.90 -7.18 0.37
N ASN A 263 12.46 -7.31 1.62
CA ASN A 263 13.29 -7.85 2.72
C ASN A 263 13.64 -9.34 2.54
N MET A 264 13.00 -10.05 1.60
CA MET A 264 13.40 -11.41 1.24
C MET A 264 14.74 -11.46 0.51
N GLY A 265 15.26 -10.30 0.05
CA GLY A 265 16.59 -10.18 -0.54
C GLY A 265 16.73 -10.81 -1.91
N ALA A 266 17.97 -11.23 -2.24
CA ALA A 266 18.34 -11.69 -3.57
C ALA A 266 17.44 -12.79 -4.18
N PRO A 267 16.89 -13.77 -3.43
CA PRO A 267 16.04 -14.81 -4.00
C PRO A 267 14.80 -14.28 -4.74
N LEU A 268 14.25 -13.14 -4.32
CA LEU A 268 13.15 -12.46 -5.00
C LEU A 268 13.64 -11.28 -5.84
N VAL A 269 14.56 -10.47 -5.32
CA VAL A 269 14.94 -9.20 -5.93
C VAL A 269 15.70 -9.41 -7.24
N ALA A 270 16.62 -10.38 -7.30
CA ALA A 270 17.39 -10.63 -8.51
C ALA A 270 16.51 -11.03 -9.72
N PRO A 271 15.60 -12.03 -9.61
CA PRO A 271 14.70 -12.34 -10.72
C PRO A 271 13.72 -11.21 -11.03
N LEU A 272 13.33 -10.40 -10.04
CA LEU A 272 12.47 -9.23 -10.28
C LEU A 272 13.20 -8.17 -11.11
N ASP A 273 14.47 -7.91 -10.82
CA ASP A 273 15.30 -6.97 -11.59
C ASP A 273 15.45 -7.39 -13.04
N GLU A 274 15.67 -8.69 -13.27
CA GLU A 274 15.74 -9.26 -14.61
C GLU A 274 14.41 -9.09 -15.37
N GLU A 275 13.30 -9.42 -14.73
CA GLU A 275 11.98 -9.35 -15.35
C GLU A 275 11.54 -7.91 -15.64
N LEU A 276 11.81 -6.97 -14.74
CA LEU A 276 11.57 -5.55 -14.97
C LEU A 276 12.40 -5.00 -16.13
N SER A 277 13.69 -5.37 -16.20
CA SER A 277 14.57 -4.95 -17.29
C SER A 277 14.12 -5.47 -18.66
N LYS A 278 13.58 -6.70 -18.71
CA LYS A 278 13.03 -7.30 -19.95
C LYS A 278 11.75 -6.63 -20.40
N ARG A 279 10.83 -6.32 -19.47
CA ARG A 279 9.48 -5.82 -19.79
C ARG A 279 9.38 -4.31 -19.89
N LEU A 280 10.27 -3.60 -19.25
CA LEU A 280 10.29 -2.14 -19.15
C LEU A 280 11.64 -1.53 -19.54
N PRO A 281 12.17 -1.88 -20.75
CA PRO A 281 13.48 -1.38 -21.18
C PRO A 281 13.50 0.15 -21.33
N GLN A 282 12.32 0.79 -21.48
CA GLN A 282 12.16 2.25 -21.58
C GLN A 282 12.10 2.94 -20.20
N ALA A 283 11.94 2.20 -19.11
CA ALA A 283 11.75 2.78 -17.79
C ALA A 283 13.05 2.73 -16.99
N ARG A 284 13.37 3.83 -16.32
CA ARG A 284 14.52 3.88 -15.41
C ARG A 284 14.13 3.33 -14.04
N ARG A 285 14.80 2.27 -13.60
CA ARG A 285 14.64 1.77 -12.25
C ARG A 285 15.27 2.71 -11.24
N VAL A 286 14.52 3.04 -10.18
CA VAL A 286 14.96 3.94 -9.12
C VAL A 286 14.57 3.38 -7.74
N PRO A 287 15.32 3.69 -6.69
CA PRO A 287 14.87 3.42 -5.33
C PRO A 287 13.65 4.29 -5.01
N ALA A 288 12.81 3.85 -4.07
CA ALA A 288 11.73 4.68 -3.56
C ALA A 288 12.28 5.84 -2.73
N ASP A 289 11.79 7.06 -2.98
CA ASP A 289 12.20 8.26 -2.23
C ASP A 289 11.64 8.28 -0.80
N GLY A 290 10.50 7.61 -0.57
CA GLY A 290 9.83 7.59 0.73
C GLY A 290 8.65 6.62 0.79
N ASP A 291 7.97 6.65 1.94
CA ASP A 291 6.84 5.78 2.29
C ASP A 291 5.46 6.42 1.98
N PRO A 292 4.34 5.67 2.13
CA PRO A 292 2.99 6.21 1.88
C PRO A 292 2.64 7.44 2.73
N LEU A 293 3.08 7.50 3.99
CA LEU A 293 2.84 8.68 4.84
C LEU A 293 3.55 9.92 4.30
N GLN A 294 4.78 9.77 3.81
CA GLN A 294 5.49 10.86 3.13
C GLN A 294 4.80 11.27 1.82
N GLY A 295 4.19 10.33 1.11
CA GLY A 295 3.33 10.62 -0.03
C GLY A 295 2.12 11.45 0.36
N SER A 296 1.42 11.09 1.44
CA SER A 296 0.31 11.88 1.97
C SER A 296 0.76 13.28 2.39
N VAL A 297 1.96 13.42 2.99
CA VAL A 297 2.55 14.74 3.33
C VAL A 297 2.77 15.59 2.10
N ARG A 298 3.33 15.03 1.02
CA ARG A 298 3.53 15.75 -0.25
C ARG A 298 2.20 16.25 -0.82
N ILE A 299 1.19 15.36 -0.88
CA ILE A 299 -0.15 15.72 -1.37
C ILE A 299 -0.78 16.82 -0.50
N ALA A 300 -0.71 16.70 0.83
CA ALA A 300 -1.27 17.70 1.74
C ALA A 300 -0.57 19.06 1.60
N THR A 301 0.75 19.07 1.43
CA THR A 301 1.56 20.28 1.22
C THR A 301 1.21 20.95 -0.11
N ASP A 302 1.11 20.17 -1.20
CA ASP A 302 0.74 20.67 -2.52
C ASP A 302 -0.70 21.20 -2.53
N LEU A 303 -1.62 20.51 -1.84
CA LEU A 303 -3.00 20.96 -1.66
C LEU A 303 -3.06 22.28 -0.86
N ALA A 304 -2.29 22.41 0.21
CA ALA A 304 -2.24 23.62 1.03
C ALA A 304 -1.70 24.85 0.27
N THR A 305 -0.93 24.64 -0.79
CA THR A 305 -0.27 25.69 -1.58
C THR A 305 -0.82 25.85 -3.00
N ASP A 306 -1.93 25.19 -3.34
CA ASP A 306 -2.52 25.17 -4.69
C ASP A 306 -1.55 24.69 -5.79
N ARG A 307 -0.65 23.75 -5.45
CA ARG A 307 0.36 23.20 -6.37
C ARG A 307 0.12 21.74 -6.74
N LEU A 308 -1.00 21.17 -6.33
CA LEU A 308 -1.32 19.77 -6.63
C LEU A 308 -1.53 19.59 -8.13
N THR A 309 -0.59 18.90 -8.80
CA THR A 309 -0.58 18.64 -10.24
C THR A 309 -0.91 17.20 -10.60
N LEU A 310 -1.16 16.36 -9.61
CA LEU A 310 -1.55 14.96 -9.81
C LEU A 310 -2.93 14.88 -10.46
N PRO A 311 -3.18 13.90 -11.35
CA PRO A 311 -4.49 13.76 -11.98
C PRO A 311 -5.58 13.44 -10.95
N SER A 312 -6.67 14.19 -11.00
CA SER A 312 -7.86 13.90 -10.20
C SER A 312 -8.58 12.68 -10.77
N ASP A 313 -9.08 11.83 -9.89
CA ASP A 313 -9.83 10.62 -10.22
C ASP A 313 -10.75 10.28 -9.06
N GLU A 314 -12.01 9.96 -9.33
CA GLU A 314 -13.02 9.71 -8.29
C GLU A 314 -12.65 8.57 -7.34
N ALA A 315 -11.97 7.53 -7.85
CA ALA A 315 -11.59 6.37 -7.07
C ALA A 315 -10.19 6.49 -6.46
N MET A 316 -9.25 7.15 -7.16
CA MET A 316 -7.82 7.13 -6.82
C MET A 316 -7.38 8.37 -6.06
N LEU A 317 -7.78 9.57 -6.49
CA LEU A 317 -7.47 10.85 -5.86
C LEU A 317 -8.59 11.85 -6.09
N CYS A 318 -9.45 11.97 -5.10
CA CYS A 318 -10.58 12.91 -5.09
C CYS A 318 -10.23 14.14 -4.25
N VAL A 319 -10.30 15.32 -4.84
CA VAL A 319 -10.10 16.58 -4.12
C VAL A 319 -11.43 17.27 -3.92
N VAL A 320 -11.76 17.50 -2.66
CA VAL A 320 -12.94 18.28 -2.26
C VAL A 320 -12.47 19.65 -1.76
N THR A 321 -12.96 20.68 -2.40
CA THR A 321 -12.73 22.08 -1.98
C THR A 321 -14.09 22.72 -1.82
N GLU A 322 -14.53 22.95 -0.58
CA GLU A 322 -15.75 23.71 -0.36
C GLU A 322 -15.47 25.20 -0.55
N LYS A 323 -16.25 25.83 -1.44
CA LYS A 323 -16.21 27.29 -1.60
C LYS A 323 -16.86 27.88 -0.36
N GLY A 324 -16.13 28.72 0.36
CA GLY A 324 -16.73 29.55 1.40
C GLY A 324 -17.82 30.42 0.78
N ASP A 325 -18.98 30.46 1.42
CA ASP A 325 -20.02 31.41 1.13
C ASP A 325 -19.55 32.86 1.39
#